data_4db17f208bc8d6692dfed855b3cf189a
#
_entry.id   4db17f208bc8d6692dfed855b3cf189a
#
_cell.length_a   1.000
_cell.length_b   1.000
_cell.length_c   1.000
_cell.angle_alpha   90.00
_cell.angle_beta   90.00
_cell.angle_gamma   90.00
#
_symmetry.space_group_name_H-M   'P 1'
#
loop_
_entity.id
_entity.type
_entity.pdbx_description
1 polymer ?
#
loop_
_entity_poly.entity_id
_entity_poly.type
_entity_poly.pdbx_seq_one_letter_code
_entity_poly.pdbx_strand_id
1 'polypeptide(L)'
;EKPVPMIYQSGYLTIKEYDPRRNRYLLDFPNNEVKKGFLTMVAANYLKPKDTEISNWIVDAVILLEEGETAAFCTALTSFLADIPYDSHGSIKTVEATEKHFQYTFYLILRLLGVYCRLHVEKTQARGRVDCILETRDYVYIFEFKLDGTASEALKQIEERGYATPYLNDTRRVTAIGISFSSAIMTVEEWEEKTFFLK
;
A
#
# COMPACT_ATOMS: atom_id res chain seq x y z
N GLU A 1 23.36 -13.10 -3.31
CA GLU A 1 23.89 -11.73 -3.54
C GLU A 1 22.96 -10.73 -2.86
N LYS A 2 23.56 -9.65 -2.31
CA LYS A 2 22.76 -8.58 -1.70
C LYS A 2 22.34 -7.61 -2.81
N PRO A 3 21.05 -7.36 -3.05
CA PRO A 3 20.59 -6.55 -4.20
C PRO A 3 20.90 -5.05 -4.06
N VAL A 4 20.99 -4.52 -2.83
CA VAL A 4 21.16 -3.08 -2.57
C VAL A 4 22.41 -2.47 -3.23
N PRO A 5 23.62 -3.07 -3.15
CA PRO A 5 24.79 -2.53 -3.85
C PRO A 5 24.60 -2.46 -5.37
N MET A 6 23.94 -3.44 -5.97
CA MET A 6 23.69 -3.47 -7.40
C MET A 6 22.69 -2.40 -7.82
N ILE A 7 21.61 -2.19 -7.07
CA ILE A 7 20.61 -1.14 -7.30
C ILE A 7 21.26 0.25 -7.16
N TYR A 8 22.17 0.43 -6.18
CA TYR A 8 22.94 1.67 -6.03
C TYR A 8 23.88 1.91 -7.20
N GLN A 9 24.67 0.90 -7.61
CA GLN A 9 25.59 1.01 -8.75
C GLN A 9 24.89 1.27 -10.07
N SER A 10 23.65 0.80 -10.22
CA SER A 10 22.79 1.05 -11.39
C SER A 10 22.17 2.46 -11.40
N GLY A 11 22.43 3.29 -10.38
CA GLY A 11 21.96 4.67 -10.30
C GLY A 11 20.51 4.84 -9.81
N TYR A 12 19.82 3.75 -9.43
CA TYR A 12 18.47 3.86 -8.87
C TYR A 12 18.45 4.41 -7.45
N LEU A 13 19.55 4.27 -6.69
CA LEU A 13 19.68 4.79 -5.35
C LEU A 13 20.79 5.84 -5.26
N THR A 14 20.64 6.79 -4.35
CA THR A 14 21.65 7.79 -3.99
C THR A 14 21.88 7.79 -2.49
N ILE A 15 23.06 8.26 -2.05
CA ILE A 15 23.34 8.45 -0.63
C ILE A 15 22.67 9.74 -0.17
N LYS A 16 21.75 9.63 0.78
CA LYS A 16 21.09 10.77 1.44
C LYS A 16 21.85 11.23 2.67
N GLU A 17 22.42 10.28 3.41
CA GLU A 17 23.10 10.56 4.66
C GLU A 17 24.19 9.50 4.92
N TYR A 18 25.24 9.90 5.61
CA TYR A 18 26.30 9.03 6.09
C TYR A 18 26.48 9.21 7.60
N ASP A 19 26.35 8.11 8.35
CA ASP A 19 26.68 8.05 9.77
C ASP A 19 28.12 7.53 9.96
N PRO A 20 29.09 8.41 10.22
CA PRO A 20 30.51 8.00 10.37
C PRO A 20 30.76 7.17 11.62
N ARG A 21 29.91 7.32 12.67
CA ARG A 21 30.09 6.56 13.92
C ARG A 21 29.76 5.08 13.74
N ARG A 22 28.83 4.76 12.84
CA ARG A 22 28.38 3.39 12.58
C ARG A 22 28.82 2.86 11.23
N ASN A 23 29.52 3.70 10.43
CA ASN A 23 29.89 3.42 9.04
C ASN A 23 28.68 2.94 8.22
N ARG A 24 27.58 3.70 8.27
CA ARG A 24 26.32 3.38 7.60
C ARG A 24 25.93 4.49 6.64
N TYR A 25 25.34 4.08 5.52
CA TYR A 25 24.78 4.97 4.51
C TYR A 25 23.25 4.82 4.52
N LEU A 26 22.54 5.95 4.58
CA LEU A 26 21.13 6.01 4.26
C LEU A 26 21.01 6.22 2.76
N LEU A 27 20.36 5.27 2.10
CA LEU A 27 20.10 5.29 0.66
C LEU A 27 18.63 5.60 0.40
N ASP A 28 18.36 6.35 -0.67
CA ASP A 28 17.02 6.65 -1.13
C ASP A 28 17.05 6.88 -2.64
N PHE A 29 15.86 6.95 -3.27
CA PHE A 29 15.75 7.33 -4.67
C PHE A 29 16.17 8.79 -4.87
N PRO A 30 16.86 9.13 -5.97
CA PRO A 30 17.29 10.50 -6.22
C PRO A 30 16.11 11.47 -6.40
N ASN A 31 15.04 11.03 -7.03
CA ASN A 31 13.80 11.79 -7.25
C ASN A 31 12.60 10.85 -7.46
N ASN A 32 11.40 11.44 -7.60
CA ASN A 32 10.16 10.69 -7.75
C ASN A 32 10.05 9.98 -9.10
N GLU A 33 10.64 10.51 -10.17
CA GLU A 33 10.61 9.87 -11.49
C GLU A 33 11.38 8.55 -11.45
N VAL A 34 12.59 8.54 -10.90
CA VAL A 34 13.39 7.32 -10.73
C VAL A 34 12.70 6.34 -9.80
N LYS A 35 12.11 6.82 -8.70
CA LYS A 35 11.34 6.00 -7.76
C LYS A 35 10.14 5.35 -8.47
N LYS A 36 9.36 6.14 -9.22
CA LYS A 36 8.20 5.66 -9.99
C LYS A 36 8.62 4.62 -11.02
N GLY A 37 9.61 4.93 -11.84
CA GLY A 37 10.10 4.02 -12.88
C GLY A 37 10.59 2.69 -12.29
N PHE A 38 11.37 2.72 -11.21
CA PHE A 38 11.83 1.51 -10.54
C PHE A 38 10.68 0.69 -9.96
N LEU A 39 9.74 1.32 -9.26
CA LEU A 39 8.59 0.62 -8.65
C LEU A 39 7.66 0.04 -9.72
N THR A 40 7.43 0.77 -10.83
CA THR A 40 6.63 0.27 -11.95
C THR A 40 7.28 -0.95 -12.61
N MET A 41 8.59 -0.90 -12.84
CA MET A 41 9.36 -2.03 -13.38
C MET A 41 9.27 -3.26 -12.44
N VAL A 42 9.44 -3.07 -11.13
CA VAL A 42 9.32 -4.15 -10.14
C VAL A 42 7.90 -4.70 -10.14
N ALA A 43 6.89 -3.84 -10.14
CA ALA A 43 5.48 -4.25 -10.15
C ALA A 43 5.11 -5.01 -11.43
N ALA A 44 5.53 -4.54 -12.61
CA ALA A 44 5.29 -5.23 -13.87
C ALA A 44 5.94 -6.63 -13.90
N ASN A 45 7.17 -6.75 -13.40
CA ASN A 45 7.84 -8.03 -13.30
C ASN A 45 7.19 -8.98 -12.26
N TYR A 46 6.67 -8.41 -11.17
CA TYR A 46 6.08 -9.20 -10.09
C TYR A 46 4.61 -9.54 -10.36
N LEU A 47 3.82 -8.58 -10.84
CA LEU A 47 2.38 -8.72 -11.06
C LEU A 47 2.03 -9.19 -12.48
N LYS A 48 2.98 -9.04 -13.43
CA LYS A 48 2.86 -9.39 -14.87
C LYS A 48 1.84 -8.63 -15.75
N PRO A 49 1.04 -7.64 -15.29
CA PRO A 49 0.37 -6.78 -16.24
C PRO A 49 1.40 -5.91 -16.98
N LYS A 50 1.00 -5.32 -18.09
CA LYS A 50 1.87 -4.39 -18.84
C LYS A 50 2.16 -3.13 -18.01
N ASP A 51 3.36 -2.58 -18.15
CA ASP A 51 3.79 -1.37 -17.43
C ASP A 51 2.81 -0.21 -17.58
N THR A 52 2.22 -0.06 -18.78
CA THR A 52 1.24 0.99 -19.08
C THR A 52 -0.08 0.78 -18.35
N GLU A 53 -0.52 -0.45 -18.16
CA GLU A 53 -1.76 -0.80 -17.45
C GLU A 53 -1.64 -0.49 -15.96
N ILE A 54 -0.50 -0.84 -15.35
CA ILE A 54 -0.22 -0.50 -13.94
C ILE A 54 -0.18 1.02 -13.76
N SER A 55 0.54 1.73 -14.63
CA SER A 55 0.71 3.17 -14.51
C SER A 55 -0.61 3.91 -14.64
N ASN A 56 -1.48 3.51 -15.56
CA ASN A 56 -2.81 4.11 -15.74
C ASN A 56 -3.69 3.80 -14.53
N TRP A 57 -3.74 2.53 -14.09
CA TRP A 57 -4.53 2.14 -12.93
C TRP A 57 -4.14 2.92 -11.67
N ILE A 58 -2.83 3.11 -11.42
CA ILE A 58 -2.36 3.90 -10.26
C ILE A 58 -2.82 5.35 -10.33
N VAL A 59 -2.78 5.98 -11.50
CA VAL A 59 -3.25 7.37 -11.67
C VAL A 59 -4.76 7.45 -11.41
N ASP A 60 -5.55 6.53 -11.97
CA ASP A 60 -6.99 6.50 -11.77
C ASP A 60 -7.34 6.24 -10.29
N ALA A 61 -6.62 5.32 -9.64
CA ALA A 61 -6.80 5.04 -8.21
C ALA A 61 -6.49 6.26 -7.32
N VAL A 62 -5.45 7.03 -7.67
CA VAL A 62 -5.11 8.28 -6.96
C VAL A 62 -6.22 9.31 -7.13
N ILE A 63 -6.75 9.49 -8.34
CA ILE A 63 -7.87 10.41 -8.60
C ILE A 63 -9.08 10.04 -7.75
N LEU A 64 -9.48 8.76 -7.72
CA LEU A 64 -10.58 8.30 -6.87
C LEU A 64 -10.38 8.61 -5.39
N LEU A 65 -9.15 8.44 -4.89
CA LEU A 65 -8.82 8.76 -3.50
C LEU A 65 -8.77 10.29 -3.24
N GLU A 66 -8.38 11.10 -4.22
CA GLU A 66 -8.40 12.57 -4.11
C GLU A 66 -9.83 13.14 -4.16
N GLU A 67 -10.74 12.46 -4.84
CA GLU A 67 -12.16 12.82 -4.94
C GLU A 67 -13.02 12.25 -3.80
N GLY A 68 -12.46 11.34 -2.99
CA GLY A 68 -13.18 10.72 -1.87
C GLY A 68 -14.06 9.55 -2.28
N GLU A 69 -13.86 9.02 -3.49
CA GLU A 69 -14.65 7.94 -4.09
C GLU A 69 -14.15 6.56 -3.62
N THR A 70 -14.26 6.31 -2.30
CA THR A 70 -13.71 5.11 -1.64
C THR A 70 -14.30 3.82 -2.23
N ALA A 71 -15.61 3.80 -2.48
CA ALA A 71 -16.29 2.62 -3.04
C ALA A 71 -15.76 2.28 -4.45
N ALA A 72 -15.57 3.29 -5.29
CA ALA A 72 -15.01 3.11 -6.62
C ALA A 72 -13.56 2.64 -6.56
N PHE A 73 -12.75 3.20 -5.63
CA PHE A 73 -11.39 2.74 -5.38
C PHE A 73 -11.33 1.27 -4.95
N CYS A 74 -12.14 0.85 -3.99
CA CYS A 74 -12.17 -0.54 -3.52
C CYS A 74 -12.62 -1.49 -4.64
N THR A 75 -13.59 -1.10 -5.47
CA THR A 75 -14.03 -1.85 -6.65
C THR A 75 -12.91 -1.98 -7.68
N ALA A 76 -12.20 -0.89 -7.98
CA ALA A 76 -11.07 -0.89 -8.89
C ALA A 76 -9.91 -1.76 -8.36
N LEU A 77 -9.63 -1.70 -7.05
CA LEU A 77 -8.64 -2.56 -6.40
C LEU A 77 -9.00 -4.04 -6.51
N THR A 78 -10.27 -4.39 -6.25
CA THR A 78 -10.77 -5.77 -6.37
C THR A 78 -10.58 -6.29 -7.79
N SER A 79 -11.00 -5.51 -8.80
CA SER A 79 -10.86 -5.88 -10.21
C SER A 79 -9.39 -6.03 -10.63
N PHE A 80 -8.54 -5.11 -10.20
CA PHE A 80 -7.10 -5.15 -10.50
C PHE A 80 -6.43 -6.40 -9.92
N LEU A 81 -6.73 -6.74 -8.67
CA LEU A 81 -6.18 -7.93 -8.02
C LEU A 81 -6.69 -9.22 -8.66
N ALA A 82 -7.96 -9.26 -9.07
CA ALA A 82 -8.53 -10.42 -9.75
C ALA A 82 -7.93 -10.71 -11.12
N ASP A 83 -7.35 -9.69 -11.79
CA ASP A 83 -6.70 -9.83 -13.09
C ASP A 83 -5.22 -10.27 -13.00
N ILE A 84 -4.65 -10.32 -11.79
CA ILE A 84 -3.28 -10.77 -11.59
C ILE A 84 -3.19 -12.29 -11.73
N PRO A 85 -2.39 -12.83 -12.69
CA PRO A 85 -2.30 -14.27 -12.88
C PRO A 85 -1.70 -14.98 -11.68
N TYR A 86 -2.44 -15.88 -11.07
CA TYR A 86 -2.04 -16.67 -9.90
C TYR A 86 -0.75 -17.50 -10.14
N ASP A 87 -0.58 -18.04 -11.34
CA ASP A 87 0.57 -18.90 -11.72
C ASP A 87 1.86 -18.14 -11.97
N SER A 88 1.89 -16.83 -11.74
CA SER A 88 3.04 -15.98 -12.07
C SER A 88 4.34 -16.38 -11.41
N HIS A 89 4.30 -17.08 -10.27
CA HIS A 89 5.48 -17.35 -9.44
C HIS A 89 5.72 -18.83 -9.13
N GLY A 90 5.21 -19.75 -9.95
CA GLY A 90 5.50 -21.19 -9.85
C GLY A 90 5.15 -21.73 -8.46
N SER A 91 4.06 -22.48 -8.38
CA SER A 91 3.70 -23.33 -7.24
C SER A 91 3.64 -22.63 -5.86
N ILE A 92 2.76 -21.68 -5.69
CA ILE A 92 2.32 -21.28 -4.34
C ILE A 92 1.51 -22.47 -3.79
N LYS A 93 2.17 -23.34 -3.02
CA LYS A 93 1.57 -24.59 -2.51
C LYS A 93 1.25 -24.54 -1.02
N THR A 94 1.54 -23.42 -0.33
CA THR A 94 1.33 -23.28 1.11
C THR A 94 0.55 -22.00 1.44
N VAL A 95 -0.24 -22.04 2.52
CA VAL A 95 -0.96 -20.86 3.03
C VAL A 95 -0.01 -19.70 3.31
N GLU A 96 1.17 -19.99 3.88
CA GLU A 96 2.20 -18.98 4.16
C GLU A 96 2.73 -18.31 2.88
N ALA A 97 2.88 -19.05 1.78
CA ALA A 97 3.31 -18.49 0.49
C ALA A 97 2.22 -17.60 -0.12
N THR A 98 0.95 -17.97 0.05
CA THR A 98 -0.22 -17.18 -0.38
C THR A 98 -0.28 -15.87 0.39
N GLU A 99 -0.16 -15.90 1.71
CA GLU A 99 -0.16 -14.72 2.56
C GLU A 99 0.97 -13.74 2.16
N LYS A 100 2.19 -14.24 1.99
CA LYS A 100 3.32 -13.43 1.52
C LYS A 100 3.07 -12.82 0.14
N HIS A 101 2.44 -13.56 -0.77
CA HIS A 101 2.11 -13.04 -2.09
C HIS A 101 1.17 -11.84 -2.00
N PHE A 102 0.08 -11.92 -1.19
CA PHE A 102 -0.82 -10.80 -0.96
C PHE A 102 -0.10 -9.61 -0.32
N GLN A 103 0.70 -9.86 0.72
CA GLN A 103 1.46 -8.82 1.40
C GLN A 103 2.38 -8.08 0.43
N TYR A 104 3.14 -8.79 -0.42
CA TYR A 104 4.04 -8.17 -1.40
C TYR A 104 3.29 -7.43 -2.51
N THR A 105 2.23 -8.03 -3.07
CA THR A 105 1.39 -7.40 -4.09
C THR A 105 0.84 -6.08 -3.59
N PHE A 106 0.21 -6.12 -2.42
CA PHE A 106 -0.40 -4.94 -1.83
C PHE A 106 0.64 -3.89 -1.43
N TYR A 107 1.76 -4.31 -0.87
CA TYR A 107 2.87 -3.42 -0.56
C TYR A 107 3.38 -2.67 -1.81
N LEU A 108 3.51 -3.33 -2.95
CA LEU A 108 3.91 -2.70 -4.20
C LEU A 108 2.88 -1.68 -4.68
N ILE A 109 1.59 -2.01 -4.64
CA ILE A 109 0.49 -1.09 -4.97
C ILE A 109 0.56 0.15 -4.08
N LEU A 110 0.66 -0.03 -2.76
CA LEU A 110 0.78 1.07 -1.81
C LEU A 110 2.00 1.95 -2.09
N ARG A 111 3.15 1.34 -2.41
CA ARG A 111 4.37 2.09 -2.74
C ARG A 111 4.23 2.90 -4.02
N LEU A 112 3.50 2.41 -5.01
CA LEU A 112 3.19 3.16 -6.23
C LEU A 112 2.23 4.32 -5.95
N LEU A 113 1.16 4.11 -5.17
CA LEU A 113 0.28 5.19 -4.70
C LEU A 113 1.07 6.24 -3.91
N GLY A 114 2.04 5.81 -3.10
CA GLY A 114 2.93 6.68 -2.33
C GLY A 114 3.91 7.53 -3.15
N VAL A 115 3.91 7.45 -4.48
CA VAL A 115 4.59 8.40 -5.37
C VAL A 115 3.77 9.69 -5.51
N TYR A 116 2.45 9.59 -5.42
CA TYR A 116 1.50 10.69 -5.64
C TYR A 116 0.91 11.22 -4.33
N CYS A 117 0.74 10.35 -3.33
CA CYS A 117 0.14 10.66 -2.04
C CYS A 117 1.16 10.46 -0.92
N ARG A 118 0.92 11.13 0.23
CA ARG A 118 1.72 10.85 1.41
C ARG A 118 1.31 9.50 2.01
N LEU A 119 2.23 8.57 2.03
CA LEU A 119 1.98 7.20 2.47
C LEU A 119 2.80 6.84 3.70
N HIS A 120 2.14 6.24 4.69
CA HIS A 120 2.75 5.57 5.83
C HIS A 120 2.31 4.11 5.86
N VAL A 121 3.24 3.19 5.70
CA VAL A 121 3.00 1.76 5.82
C VAL A 121 3.56 1.27 7.15
N GLU A 122 2.82 0.40 7.84
CA GLU A 122 3.18 -0.14 9.16
C GLU A 122 3.54 0.95 10.20
N LYS A 123 2.77 2.05 10.20
CA LYS A 123 3.03 3.18 11.09
C LYS A 123 2.74 2.83 12.55
N THR A 124 3.77 2.86 13.39
CA THR A 124 3.60 2.68 14.83
C THR A 124 2.91 3.90 15.43
N GLN A 125 1.88 3.65 16.23
CA GLN A 125 1.15 4.64 17.02
C GLN A 125 1.12 4.21 18.49
N ALA A 126 0.55 5.04 19.38
CA ALA A 126 0.56 4.80 20.83
C ALA A 126 -0.09 3.46 21.25
N ARG A 127 -1.06 2.95 20.51
CA ARG A 127 -1.83 1.75 20.85
C ARG A 127 -1.61 0.57 19.89
N GLY A 128 -0.64 0.66 18.98
CA GLY A 128 -0.34 -0.41 18.06
C GLY A 128 0.29 0.07 16.77
N ARG A 129 0.25 -0.77 15.75
CA ARG A 129 0.78 -0.50 14.42
C ARG A 129 -0.37 -0.59 13.41
N VAL A 130 -0.65 0.52 12.74
CA VAL A 130 -1.63 0.58 11.65
C VAL A 130 -0.97 0.10 10.35
N ASP A 131 -1.68 -0.68 9.56
CA ASP A 131 -1.13 -1.27 8.35
C ASP A 131 -0.79 -0.19 7.30
N CYS A 132 -1.72 0.73 7.04
CA CYS A 132 -1.49 1.80 6.09
C CYS A 132 -2.28 3.08 6.43
N ILE A 133 -1.62 4.23 6.28
CA ILE A 133 -2.28 5.54 6.25
C ILE A 133 -1.88 6.23 4.95
N LEU A 134 -2.86 6.65 4.18
CA LEU A 134 -2.68 7.41 2.95
C LEU A 134 -3.33 8.79 3.11
N GLU A 135 -2.56 9.82 2.82
CA GLU A 135 -2.98 11.21 2.97
C GLU A 135 -2.96 11.90 1.60
N THR A 136 -4.11 12.42 1.20
CA THR A 136 -4.26 13.32 0.07
C THR A 136 -4.37 14.77 0.57
N ARG A 137 -4.69 15.70 -0.32
CA ARG A 137 -4.91 17.09 0.05
C ARG A 137 -6.10 17.25 1.02
N ASP A 138 -7.21 16.56 0.73
CA ASP A 138 -8.50 16.79 1.39
C ASP A 138 -8.97 15.57 2.19
N TYR A 139 -8.24 14.44 2.14
CA TYR A 139 -8.61 13.18 2.78
C TYR A 139 -7.44 12.53 3.52
N VAL A 140 -7.78 11.81 4.60
CA VAL A 140 -6.90 10.87 5.29
C VAL A 140 -7.58 9.52 5.32
N TYR A 141 -6.96 8.51 4.72
CA TYR A 141 -7.45 7.14 4.70
C TYR A 141 -6.61 6.28 5.64
N ILE A 142 -7.28 5.53 6.50
CA ILE A 142 -6.67 4.60 7.46
C ILE A 142 -7.12 3.21 7.05
N PHE A 143 -6.19 2.41 6.54
CA PHE A 143 -6.46 1.05 6.09
C PHE A 143 -5.99 0.02 7.11
N GLU A 144 -6.79 -0.99 7.31
CA GLU A 144 -6.44 -2.22 8.02
C GLU A 144 -6.87 -3.41 7.19
N PHE A 145 -6.03 -4.44 7.14
CA PHE A 145 -6.19 -5.58 6.25
C PHE A 145 -6.34 -6.88 7.04
N LYS A 146 -7.20 -7.76 6.54
CA LYS A 146 -7.32 -9.14 7.02
C LYS A 146 -7.15 -10.10 5.85
N LEU A 147 -6.49 -11.21 6.07
CA LEU A 147 -6.48 -12.35 5.17
C LEU A 147 -7.38 -13.42 5.77
N ASP A 148 -8.39 -13.87 5.00
CA ASP A 148 -9.39 -14.86 5.42
C ASP A 148 -10.12 -14.48 6.74
N GLY A 149 -10.21 -13.18 7.02
CA GLY A 149 -10.96 -12.60 8.13
C GLY A 149 -12.15 -11.79 7.61
N THR A 150 -12.58 -10.75 8.35
CA THR A 150 -13.68 -9.88 7.93
C THR A 150 -13.28 -8.41 7.85
N ALA A 151 -13.93 -7.65 6.96
CA ALA A 151 -13.76 -6.19 6.87
C ALA A 151 -14.21 -5.50 8.18
N SER A 152 -15.26 -6.03 8.82
CA SER A 152 -15.74 -5.57 10.11
C SER A 152 -14.70 -5.73 11.23
N GLU A 153 -13.99 -6.86 11.29
CA GLU A 153 -12.88 -7.06 12.24
C GLU A 153 -11.74 -6.06 12.00
N ALA A 154 -11.43 -5.76 10.73
CA ALA A 154 -10.44 -4.75 10.38
C ALA A 154 -10.86 -3.34 10.85
N LEU A 155 -12.09 -2.92 10.57
CA LEU A 155 -12.64 -1.65 11.07
C LEU A 155 -12.66 -1.58 12.59
N LYS A 156 -13.11 -2.63 13.25
CA LYS A 156 -13.12 -2.72 14.71
C LYS A 156 -11.72 -2.54 15.30
N GLN A 157 -10.70 -3.12 14.68
CA GLN A 157 -9.30 -2.94 15.09
C GLN A 157 -8.87 -1.47 14.99
N ILE A 158 -9.23 -0.75 13.91
CA ILE A 158 -8.93 0.69 13.77
C ILE A 158 -9.55 1.48 14.93
N GLU A 159 -10.81 1.17 15.29
CA GLU A 159 -11.54 1.86 16.36
C GLU A 159 -10.96 1.55 17.74
N GLU A 160 -10.79 0.28 18.08
CA GLU A 160 -10.28 -0.15 19.39
C GLU A 160 -8.86 0.32 19.65
N ARG A 161 -8.02 0.35 18.63
CA ARG A 161 -6.65 0.87 18.69
C ARG A 161 -6.58 2.38 18.59
N GLY A 162 -7.68 3.04 18.21
CA GLY A 162 -7.76 4.49 18.08
C GLY A 162 -6.83 5.06 17.03
N TYR A 163 -6.65 4.37 15.90
CA TYR A 163 -5.74 4.80 14.83
C TYR A 163 -6.16 6.12 14.17
N ALA A 164 -7.45 6.48 14.25
CA ALA A 164 -7.96 7.78 13.81
C ALA A 164 -7.71 8.91 14.81
N THR A 165 -7.37 8.61 16.08
CA THR A 165 -7.21 9.62 17.14
C THR A 165 -6.22 10.75 16.78
N PRO A 166 -5.05 10.50 16.16
CA PRO A 166 -4.13 11.57 15.78
C PRO A 166 -4.70 12.56 14.75
N TYR A 167 -5.77 12.21 14.07
CA TYR A 167 -6.40 12.97 12.99
C TYR A 167 -7.74 13.62 13.39
N LEU A 168 -8.17 13.51 14.67
CA LEU A 168 -9.45 14.07 15.13
C LEU A 168 -9.53 15.60 15.05
N ASN A 169 -8.39 16.28 15.02
CA ASN A 169 -8.29 17.73 14.82
C ASN A 169 -7.81 18.11 13.42
N ASP A 170 -7.73 17.16 12.50
CA ASP A 170 -7.37 17.41 11.11
C ASP A 170 -8.57 18.07 10.40
N THR A 171 -8.30 19.00 9.51
CA THR A 171 -9.35 19.67 8.70
C THR A 171 -9.81 18.82 7.53
N ARG A 172 -9.06 17.76 7.21
CA ARG A 172 -9.37 16.81 6.15
C ARG A 172 -10.41 15.78 6.61
N ARG A 173 -11.11 15.21 5.65
CA ARG A 173 -12.03 14.12 5.92
C ARG A 173 -11.23 12.84 6.24
N VAL A 174 -11.48 12.26 7.41
CA VAL A 174 -10.81 11.04 7.87
C VAL A 174 -11.73 9.84 7.68
N THR A 175 -11.29 8.86 6.91
CA THR A 175 -12.05 7.63 6.62
C THR A 175 -11.22 6.41 6.99
N ALA A 176 -11.77 5.54 7.84
CA ALA A 176 -11.26 4.20 8.09
C ALA A 176 -11.81 3.24 7.04
N ILE A 177 -10.96 2.34 6.56
CA ILE A 177 -11.32 1.32 5.57
C ILE A 177 -10.77 -0.02 6.05
N GLY A 178 -11.67 -0.94 6.35
CA GLY A 178 -11.34 -2.34 6.60
C GLY A 178 -11.46 -3.14 5.31
N ILE A 179 -10.45 -3.91 4.96
CA ILE A 179 -10.44 -4.75 3.75
C ILE A 179 -10.11 -6.19 4.14
N SER A 180 -10.94 -7.13 3.70
CA SER A 180 -10.67 -8.55 3.77
C SER A 180 -10.23 -9.09 2.42
N PHE A 181 -9.10 -9.78 2.39
CA PHE A 181 -8.63 -10.57 1.26
C PHE A 181 -8.95 -12.04 1.47
N SER A 182 -9.35 -12.72 0.42
CA SER A 182 -9.57 -14.16 0.45
C SER A 182 -8.44 -14.90 -0.26
N SER A 183 -7.82 -15.85 0.45
CA SER A 183 -6.81 -16.74 -0.12
C SER A 183 -7.42 -17.75 -1.13
N ALA A 184 -8.74 -17.96 -1.09
CA ALA A 184 -9.44 -18.87 -1.97
C ALA A 184 -9.70 -18.26 -3.36
N ILE A 185 -10.07 -16.97 -3.42
CA ILE A 185 -10.38 -16.26 -4.67
C ILE A 185 -9.27 -15.29 -5.11
N MET A 186 -8.22 -15.17 -4.31
CA MET A 186 -7.02 -14.36 -4.61
C MET A 186 -7.30 -12.89 -4.91
N THR A 187 -8.32 -12.31 -4.27
CA THR A 187 -8.67 -10.89 -4.39
C THR A 187 -9.36 -10.38 -3.11
N VAL A 188 -9.84 -9.13 -3.14
CA VAL A 188 -10.69 -8.58 -2.07
C VAL A 188 -12.01 -9.32 -2.05
N GLU A 189 -12.37 -9.86 -0.90
CA GLU A 189 -13.65 -10.53 -0.66
C GLU A 189 -14.72 -9.55 -0.22
N GLU A 190 -14.35 -8.68 0.73
CA GLU A 190 -15.23 -7.64 1.24
C GLU A 190 -14.44 -6.43 1.72
N TRP A 191 -15.11 -5.31 1.82
CA TRP A 191 -14.59 -4.09 2.43
C TRP A 191 -15.70 -3.31 3.11
N GLU A 192 -15.36 -2.58 4.16
CA GLU A 192 -16.25 -1.66 4.86
C GLU A 192 -15.53 -0.35 5.15
N GLU A 193 -16.27 0.75 5.20
CA GLU A 193 -15.72 2.06 5.54
C GLU A 193 -16.49 2.75 6.67
N LYS A 194 -15.77 3.61 7.40
CA LYS A 194 -16.34 4.50 8.40
C LYS A 194 -15.66 5.85 8.33
N THR A 195 -16.45 6.88 8.10
CA THR A 195 -15.95 8.26 8.13
C THR A 195 -16.07 8.84 9.54
N PHE A 196 -15.00 9.47 10.01
CA PHE A 196 -14.95 10.22 11.24
C PHE A 196 -15.21 11.69 10.93
N PHE A 197 -16.25 12.27 11.51
CA PHE A 197 -16.56 13.69 11.35
C PHE A 197 -15.86 14.48 12.45
N LEU A 198 -15.32 15.66 12.07
CA LEU A 198 -14.97 16.67 13.05
C LEU A 198 -16.26 17.14 13.77
N LYS A 199 -16.23 17.19 15.10
CA LYS A 199 -17.29 17.81 15.90
C LYS A 199 -17.18 19.32 15.87
#